data_d4ce937e0b333c70e25d65aeaf1d0edb
#
_entry.id   d4ce937e0b333c70e25d65aeaf1d0edb
#
_cell.length_a   1.000
_cell.length_b   1.000
_cell.length_c   1.000
_cell.angle_alpha   90.00
_cell.angle_beta   90.00
_cell.angle_gamma   90.00
#
_symmetry.space_group_name_H-M   'P 1'
#
loop_
_entity.id
_entity.type
_entity.pdbx_description
1 polymer ?
#
loop_
_entity_poly.entity_id
_entity_poly.type
_entity_poly.pdbx_seq_one_letter_code
_entity_poly.pdbx_strand_id
1 'polypeptide(L)'
;MTDTAGKPAVPPAAGTGAANPVLGNPADTAAPFGPRLMAPLLIGSVLNPVNSTMIATGLVAIGHDFGVGAAQTAWLVASLYLASAVAQPAMGRLADLLGPRRIFLCGLLVVCAAGLVGALAPAFGWLIASRVLLGIGTSAAYPAAMALLRAQSVATGRETPRPVLGRLSLAALGSAAVGPVLGGVLTATAGWRAIFAVNVPLALIGIGLALLWLPRTRMASADGEDAGARTAGAAFDPLGIALFTGTLTTLMIFLMDLERPNWALLPVVLVLAAALTWWQLRRPRPFIDLRMIGRNRSLALTYLRHGTAYLVIYMVMYGYAQWLEEGHGYSASRAGLIMLPMSGAAAVCSLLGARTKGIYAPLVLAAVLLAAGSGVLLLADESTPLLALLLAAVLFGLPQGLSSTGNQAAVYTQAPRESVGAAAGLQRTSQYLGAITAAGLIGLFYGQRATAAGLHGIAMVAGALSLAVLLLTATDRALRARART
;
A
#
# COMPACT_ATOMS: atom_id res chain seq x y z
N MET A 1 16.87 80.34 9.28
CA MET A 1 15.42 80.30 9.50
C MET A 1 14.95 78.90 9.16
N THR A 2 14.88 78.11 10.18
CA THR A 2 14.65 76.66 10.17
C THR A 2 13.30 76.42 10.79
N ASP A 3 12.39 75.81 10.05
CA ASP A 3 11.10 75.39 10.54
C ASP A 3 11.13 73.87 10.74
N THR A 4 11.03 73.47 12.02
CA THR A 4 10.98 72.09 12.46
C THR A 4 9.53 71.79 12.82
N ALA A 5 8.79 71.17 11.89
CA ALA A 5 7.44 70.67 12.13
C ALA A 5 7.48 69.32 12.86
N GLY A 6 6.98 69.31 14.08
CA GLY A 6 6.90 68.13 14.95
C GLY A 6 5.90 67.10 14.45
N LYS A 7 6.31 65.85 14.57
CA LYS A 7 5.52 64.67 14.31
C LYS A 7 4.60 64.38 15.51
N PRO A 8 3.31 64.18 15.36
CA PRO A 8 2.45 63.84 16.48
C PRO A 8 2.70 62.43 17.01
N ALA A 9 2.80 62.31 18.33
CA ALA A 9 2.93 61.08 19.08
C ALA A 9 1.66 60.24 18.97
N VAL A 10 1.79 58.97 18.61
CA VAL A 10 0.74 57.96 18.62
C VAL A 10 0.59 57.45 20.06
N PRO A 11 -0.63 57.45 20.65
CA PRO A 11 -0.84 56.89 21.98
C PRO A 11 -0.67 55.38 22.00
N PRO A 12 -0.23 54.75 23.12
CA PRO A 12 -0.07 53.31 23.22
C PRO A 12 -1.44 52.62 23.17
N ALA A 13 -1.58 51.66 22.27
CA ALA A 13 -2.77 50.82 22.16
C ALA A 13 -2.98 50.03 23.46
N ALA A 14 -4.17 50.14 24.02
CA ALA A 14 -4.61 49.37 25.16
C ALA A 14 -4.53 47.88 24.88
N GLY A 15 -3.91 47.16 25.79
CA GLY A 15 -3.76 45.70 25.71
C GLY A 15 -5.12 45.01 25.72
N THR A 16 -5.49 44.44 24.56
CA THR A 16 -6.53 43.40 24.50
C THR A 16 -5.92 42.13 25.04
N GLY A 17 -6.40 41.69 26.21
CA GLY A 17 -6.00 40.43 26.82
C GLY A 17 -6.28 39.28 25.86
N ALA A 18 -5.21 38.77 25.27
CA ALA A 18 -5.25 37.49 24.60
C ALA A 18 -5.63 36.43 25.63
N ALA A 19 -6.81 35.85 25.48
CA ALA A 19 -7.21 34.69 26.24
C ALA A 19 -6.15 33.62 26.10
N ASN A 20 -5.44 33.34 27.18
CA ASN A 20 -4.54 32.17 27.26
C ASN A 20 -5.31 30.91 26.86
N PRO A 21 -4.88 30.15 25.83
CA PRO A 21 -5.44 28.86 25.62
C PRO A 21 -5.14 28.01 26.86
N VAL A 22 -6.21 27.45 27.44
CA VAL A 22 -6.19 26.58 28.61
C VAL A 22 -5.05 25.59 28.46
N LEU A 23 -3.98 25.79 29.22
CA LEU A 23 -2.84 24.88 29.34
C LEU A 23 -3.40 23.54 29.85
N GLY A 24 -3.41 22.55 28.99
CA GLY A 24 -3.56 21.16 29.39
C GLY A 24 -2.50 20.81 30.43
N ASN A 25 -2.90 19.95 31.34
CA ASN A 25 -2.20 19.44 32.50
C ASN A 25 -0.66 19.42 32.34
N PRO A 26 0.17 19.92 33.28
CA PRO A 26 1.63 19.93 33.21
C PRO A 26 2.29 18.54 33.13
N ALA A 27 1.53 17.45 33.26
CA ALA A 27 2.00 16.08 33.04
C ALA A 27 2.24 15.73 31.55
N ASP A 28 1.87 16.59 30.60
CA ASP A 28 1.99 16.36 29.13
C ASP A 28 3.23 17.02 28.48
N THR A 29 4.30 17.26 29.26
CA THR A 29 5.62 17.67 28.72
C THR A 29 6.39 16.53 28.03
N ALA A 30 5.74 15.39 27.75
CA ALA A 30 6.25 14.37 26.86
C ALA A 30 6.39 14.95 25.44
N ALA A 31 7.52 14.67 24.77
CA ALA A 31 7.81 15.12 23.42
C ALA A 31 6.57 15.06 22.50
N PRO A 32 6.23 16.12 21.74
CA PRO A 32 4.97 16.19 20.97
C PRO A 32 4.70 15.00 20.06
N PHE A 33 5.75 14.30 19.62
CA PHE A 33 5.74 13.09 18.81
C PHE A 33 6.34 11.89 19.57
N GLY A 34 6.02 11.79 20.87
CA GLY A 34 6.54 10.78 21.78
C GLY A 34 5.95 9.38 21.57
N PRO A 35 6.41 8.39 22.36
CA PRO A 35 5.98 6.97 22.24
C PRO A 35 4.47 6.76 22.33
N ARG A 36 3.77 7.55 23.11
CA ARG A 36 2.31 7.47 23.29
C ARG A 36 1.54 7.74 22.01
N LEU A 37 1.99 8.68 21.19
CA LEU A 37 1.38 8.92 19.87
C LEU A 37 1.87 7.87 18.87
N MET A 38 3.15 7.54 18.89
CA MET A 38 3.78 6.70 17.88
C MET A 38 3.38 5.23 17.96
N ALA A 39 3.22 4.64 19.14
CA ALA A 39 2.99 3.20 19.29
C ALA A 39 1.70 2.72 18.59
N PRO A 40 0.50 3.33 18.77
CA PRO A 40 -0.67 2.92 18.02
C PRO A 40 -0.50 3.12 16.51
N LEU A 41 0.16 4.21 16.08
CA LEU A 41 0.39 4.48 14.66
C LEU A 41 1.34 3.47 14.00
N LEU A 42 2.36 3.01 14.73
CA LEU A 42 3.26 1.95 14.28
C LEU A 42 2.51 0.63 14.08
N ILE A 43 1.66 0.23 15.05
CA ILE A 43 0.82 -0.98 14.88
C ILE A 43 -0.06 -0.86 13.65
N GLY A 44 -0.76 0.26 13.45
CA GLY A 44 -1.56 0.48 12.26
C GLY A 44 -0.75 0.38 10.97
N SER A 45 0.49 0.90 10.95
CA SER A 45 1.37 0.87 9.77
C SER A 45 1.87 -0.53 9.41
N VAL A 46 1.96 -1.44 10.39
CA VAL A 46 2.40 -2.83 10.23
C VAL A 46 1.31 -3.72 9.63
N LEU A 47 0.03 -3.45 9.94
CA LEU A 47 -1.08 -4.38 9.64
C LEU A 47 -1.26 -4.67 8.14
N ASN A 48 -1.25 -3.65 7.26
CA ASN A 48 -1.45 -3.89 5.84
C ASN A 48 -0.26 -4.65 5.19
N PRO A 49 1.00 -4.22 5.37
CA PRO A 49 2.13 -4.92 4.77
C PRO A 49 2.30 -6.35 5.27
N VAL A 50 2.14 -6.61 6.58
CA VAL A 50 2.28 -7.97 7.12
C VAL A 50 1.18 -8.90 6.58
N ASN A 51 -0.07 -8.45 6.54
CA ASN A 51 -1.18 -9.25 6.04
C ASN A 51 -1.09 -9.53 4.54
N SER A 52 -0.53 -8.61 3.77
CA SER A 52 -0.34 -8.80 2.33
C SER A 52 0.77 -9.81 2.03
N THR A 53 1.82 -9.89 2.83
CA THR A 53 2.95 -10.78 2.56
C THR A 53 2.88 -12.13 3.29
N MET A 54 2.30 -12.16 4.50
CA MET A 54 2.16 -13.36 5.31
C MET A 54 1.32 -14.45 4.64
N ILE A 55 0.31 -14.06 3.86
CA ILE A 55 -0.56 -15.01 3.17
C ILE A 55 0.19 -15.86 2.13
N ALA A 56 1.32 -15.37 1.58
CA ALA A 56 2.06 -16.04 0.52
C ALA A 56 2.42 -17.49 0.86
N THR A 57 2.82 -17.74 2.10
CA THR A 57 3.20 -19.07 2.64
C THR A 57 2.03 -19.83 3.27
N GLY A 58 0.80 -19.35 3.13
CA GLY A 58 -0.42 -20.01 3.58
C GLY A 58 -1.31 -20.49 2.45
N LEU A 59 -1.07 -20.02 1.21
CA LEU A 59 -1.96 -20.27 0.07
C LEU A 59 -2.07 -21.77 -0.24
N VAL A 60 -0.96 -22.50 -0.20
CA VAL A 60 -0.92 -23.93 -0.47
C VAL A 60 -1.70 -24.72 0.60
N ALA A 61 -1.45 -24.43 1.88
CA ALA A 61 -2.16 -25.08 2.98
C ALA A 61 -3.68 -24.81 2.94
N ILE A 62 -4.09 -23.58 2.60
CA ILE A 62 -5.50 -23.23 2.38
C ILE A 62 -6.08 -24.00 1.20
N GLY A 63 -5.33 -24.06 0.09
CA GLY A 63 -5.73 -24.80 -1.11
C GLY A 63 -6.02 -26.26 -0.81
N HIS A 64 -5.14 -26.92 -0.07
CA HIS A 64 -5.30 -28.31 0.36
C HIS A 64 -6.51 -28.53 1.28
N ASP A 65 -6.72 -27.63 2.26
CA ASP A 65 -7.82 -27.78 3.24
C ASP A 65 -9.22 -27.61 2.59
N PHE A 66 -9.34 -26.72 1.58
CA PHE A 66 -10.58 -26.50 0.87
C PHE A 66 -10.70 -27.23 -0.48
N GLY A 67 -9.70 -28.01 -0.90
CA GLY A 67 -9.71 -28.70 -2.18
C GLY A 67 -9.71 -27.76 -3.39
N VAL A 68 -9.06 -26.59 -3.28
CA VAL A 68 -8.98 -25.57 -4.32
C VAL A 68 -7.54 -25.37 -4.79
N GLY A 69 -7.37 -25.10 -6.09
CA GLY A 69 -6.04 -24.93 -6.68
C GLY A 69 -5.47 -23.52 -6.55
N ALA A 70 -4.28 -23.31 -7.12
CA ALA A 70 -3.56 -22.04 -7.12
C ALA A 70 -4.37 -20.90 -7.77
N ALA A 71 -5.12 -21.19 -8.83
CA ALA A 71 -6.01 -20.22 -9.47
C ALA A 71 -7.09 -19.69 -8.53
N GLN A 72 -7.69 -20.55 -7.69
CA GLN A 72 -8.69 -20.12 -6.72
C GLN A 72 -8.04 -19.40 -5.53
N THR A 73 -6.91 -19.89 -5.00
CA THR A 73 -6.25 -19.21 -3.88
C THR A 73 -5.71 -17.83 -4.24
N ALA A 74 -5.46 -17.54 -5.53
CA ALA A 74 -5.12 -16.22 -6.04
C ALA A 74 -6.19 -15.15 -5.72
N TRP A 75 -7.47 -15.54 -5.59
CA TRP A 75 -8.55 -14.64 -5.15
C TRP A 75 -8.31 -14.04 -3.77
N LEU A 76 -7.63 -14.77 -2.88
CA LEU A 76 -7.30 -14.26 -1.54
C LEU A 76 -6.30 -13.10 -1.60
N VAL A 77 -5.41 -13.11 -2.59
CA VAL A 77 -4.48 -12.02 -2.86
C VAL A 77 -5.20 -10.85 -3.52
N ALA A 78 -5.90 -11.12 -4.62
CA ALA A 78 -6.57 -10.10 -5.43
C ALA A 78 -7.64 -9.34 -4.64
N SER A 79 -8.47 -10.02 -3.84
CA SER A 79 -9.56 -9.41 -3.07
C SER A 79 -9.08 -8.43 -2.02
N LEU A 80 -7.96 -8.70 -1.33
CA LEU A 80 -7.37 -7.75 -0.38
C LEU A 80 -6.89 -6.48 -1.11
N TYR A 81 -6.20 -6.64 -2.24
CA TYR A 81 -5.68 -5.50 -2.97
C TYR A 81 -6.77 -4.69 -3.66
N LEU A 82 -7.81 -5.34 -4.18
CA LEU A 82 -9.00 -4.66 -4.70
C LEU A 82 -9.66 -3.80 -3.61
N ALA A 83 -9.94 -4.41 -2.46
CA ALA A 83 -10.54 -3.70 -1.33
C ALA A 83 -9.65 -2.53 -0.87
N SER A 84 -8.33 -2.74 -0.81
CA SER A 84 -7.36 -1.70 -0.43
C SER A 84 -7.29 -0.57 -1.47
N ALA A 85 -7.34 -0.88 -2.76
CA ALA A 85 -7.30 0.12 -3.83
C ALA A 85 -8.48 1.11 -3.76
N VAL A 86 -9.66 0.59 -3.40
CA VAL A 86 -10.88 1.39 -3.24
C VAL A 86 -10.93 2.10 -1.89
N ALA A 87 -10.64 1.36 -0.82
CA ALA A 87 -10.83 1.86 0.54
C ALA A 87 -9.80 2.91 0.93
N GLN A 88 -8.55 2.83 0.49
CA GLN A 88 -7.49 3.71 0.97
C GLN A 88 -7.74 5.20 0.66
N PRO A 89 -8.12 5.62 -0.56
CA PRO A 89 -8.49 7.00 -0.82
C PRO A 89 -9.78 7.43 -0.09
N ALA A 90 -10.75 6.52 0.02
CA ALA A 90 -12.00 6.78 0.73
C ALA A 90 -11.78 7.01 2.24
N MET A 91 -10.94 6.17 2.88
CA MET A 91 -10.60 6.29 4.31
C MET A 91 -9.83 7.58 4.62
N GLY A 92 -9.02 8.07 3.69
CA GLY A 92 -8.36 9.37 3.82
C GLY A 92 -9.37 10.49 3.96
N ARG A 93 -10.36 10.55 3.06
CA ARG A 93 -11.44 11.54 3.12
C ARG A 93 -12.33 11.39 4.36
N LEU A 94 -12.66 10.16 4.73
CA LEU A 94 -13.43 9.88 5.94
C LEU A 94 -12.66 10.30 7.21
N ALA A 95 -11.34 10.17 7.23
CA ALA A 95 -10.51 10.64 8.34
C ALA A 95 -10.57 12.17 8.49
N ASP A 96 -10.62 12.91 7.36
CA ASP A 96 -10.77 14.36 7.37
C ASP A 96 -12.19 14.80 7.84
N LEU A 97 -13.25 14.04 7.50
CA LEU A 97 -14.64 14.36 7.81
C LEU A 97 -15.08 13.92 9.21
N LEU A 98 -14.78 12.68 9.59
CA LEU A 98 -15.26 12.04 10.82
C LEU A 98 -14.24 12.10 11.97
N GLY A 99 -13.04 12.57 11.65
CA GLY A 99 -11.91 12.63 12.57
C GLY A 99 -11.00 11.40 12.51
N PRO A 100 -9.68 11.62 12.47
CA PRO A 100 -8.73 10.55 12.21
C PRO A 100 -8.69 9.47 13.29
N ARG A 101 -8.90 9.82 14.57
CA ARG A 101 -8.95 8.84 15.66
C ARG A 101 -10.12 7.86 15.50
N ARG A 102 -11.30 8.35 15.10
CA ARG A 102 -12.48 7.49 14.91
C ARG A 102 -12.25 6.52 13.76
N ILE A 103 -11.75 7.02 12.63
CA ILE A 103 -11.48 6.19 11.45
C ILE A 103 -10.38 5.16 11.74
N PHE A 104 -9.34 5.53 12.50
CA PHE A 104 -8.32 4.59 12.95
C PHE A 104 -8.90 3.45 13.79
N LEU A 105 -9.75 3.77 14.79
CA LEU A 105 -10.39 2.77 15.64
C LEU A 105 -11.38 1.89 14.86
N CYS A 106 -12.20 2.48 13.99
CA CYS A 106 -13.11 1.71 13.12
C CYS A 106 -12.32 0.76 12.21
N GLY A 107 -11.19 1.21 11.64
CA GLY A 107 -10.31 0.37 10.84
C GLY A 107 -9.79 -0.84 11.63
N LEU A 108 -9.32 -0.63 12.85
CA LEU A 108 -8.85 -1.72 13.72
C LEU A 108 -9.97 -2.68 14.14
N LEU A 109 -11.19 -2.19 14.39
CA LEU A 109 -12.36 -3.04 14.65
C LEU A 109 -12.70 -3.91 13.44
N VAL A 110 -12.64 -3.36 12.23
CA VAL A 110 -12.84 -4.12 11.00
C VAL A 110 -11.73 -5.16 10.81
N VAL A 111 -10.46 -4.84 11.13
CA VAL A 111 -9.35 -5.81 11.11
C VAL A 111 -9.59 -6.95 12.11
N CYS A 112 -10.05 -6.63 13.31
CA CYS A 112 -10.38 -7.64 14.34
C CYS A 112 -11.49 -8.58 13.84
N ALA A 113 -12.59 -8.03 13.31
CA ALA A 113 -13.70 -8.80 12.74
C ALA A 113 -13.22 -9.66 11.55
N ALA A 114 -12.40 -9.11 10.68
CA ALA A 114 -11.82 -9.83 9.54
C ALA A 114 -10.95 -11.02 10.00
N GLY A 115 -10.14 -10.81 11.04
CA GLY A 115 -9.33 -11.87 11.65
C GLY A 115 -10.18 -13.01 12.19
N LEU A 116 -11.28 -12.70 12.89
CA LEU A 116 -12.24 -13.69 13.39
C LEU A 116 -12.94 -14.43 12.24
N VAL A 117 -13.45 -13.70 11.25
CA VAL A 117 -14.10 -14.30 10.07
C VAL A 117 -13.18 -15.27 9.34
N GLY A 118 -11.90 -14.90 9.18
CA GLY A 118 -10.94 -15.75 8.50
C GLY A 118 -10.51 -16.97 9.33
N ALA A 119 -10.29 -16.79 10.63
CA ALA A 119 -9.90 -17.88 11.54
C ALA A 119 -11.00 -18.92 11.69
N LEU A 120 -12.25 -18.51 11.70
CA LEU A 120 -13.44 -19.37 11.88
C LEU A 120 -14.09 -19.78 10.54
N ALA A 121 -13.47 -19.49 9.41
CA ALA A 121 -14.03 -19.70 8.08
C ALA A 121 -14.45 -21.17 7.84
N PRO A 122 -15.73 -21.48 7.61
CA PRO A 122 -16.22 -22.83 7.31
C PRO A 122 -16.10 -23.17 5.81
N ALA A 123 -15.96 -22.17 4.94
CA ALA A 123 -15.86 -22.34 3.50
C ALA A 123 -14.91 -21.27 2.89
N PHE A 124 -14.37 -21.56 1.71
CA PHE A 124 -13.40 -20.70 1.03
C PHE A 124 -13.91 -19.27 0.80
N GLY A 125 -15.20 -19.07 0.50
CA GLY A 125 -15.82 -17.75 0.31
C GLY A 125 -15.71 -16.84 1.54
N TRP A 126 -15.70 -17.41 2.76
CA TRP A 126 -15.51 -16.63 4.00
C TRP A 126 -14.08 -16.07 4.11
N LEU A 127 -13.10 -16.79 3.55
CA LEU A 127 -11.72 -16.27 3.48
C LEU A 127 -11.63 -15.07 2.53
N ILE A 128 -12.34 -15.10 1.39
CA ILE A 128 -12.42 -13.95 0.48
C ILE A 128 -13.07 -12.76 1.21
N ALA A 129 -14.18 -12.98 1.91
CA ALA A 129 -14.84 -11.94 2.71
C ALA A 129 -13.89 -11.37 3.79
N SER A 130 -13.16 -12.23 4.50
CA SER A 130 -12.12 -11.83 5.46
C SER A 130 -11.06 -10.95 4.79
N ARG A 131 -10.57 -11.31 3.60
CA ARG A 131 -9.56 -10.55 2.86
C ARG A 131 -10.07 -9.18 2.41
N VAL A 132 -11.33 -9.09 1.98
CA VAL A 132 -11.98 -7.81 1.67
C VAL A 132 -12.06 -6.93 2.93
N LEU A 133 -12.53 -7.48 4.05
CA LEU A 133 -12.60 -6.76 5.32
C LEU A 133 -11.20 -6.30 5.78
N LEU A 134 -10.18 -7.18 5.69
CA LEU A 134 -8.79 -6.81 6.00
C LEU A 134 -8.31 -5.65 5.11
N GLY A 135 -8.60 -5.69 3.80
CA GLY A 135 -8.26 -4.62 2.87
C GLY A 135 -8.90 -3.29 3.27
N ILE A 136 -10.18 -3.30 3.64
CA ILE A 136 -10.91 -2.11 4.11
C ILE A 136 -10.33 -1.61 5.43
N GLY A 137 -10.20 -2.48 6.43
CA GLY A 137 -9.77 -2.10 7.77
C GLY A 137 -8.35 -1.56 7.83
N THR A 138 -7.41 -2.25 7.17
CA THR A 138 -6.00 -1.83 7.13
C THR A 138 -5.78 -0.55 6.31
N SER A 139 -6.66 -0.25 5.35
CA SER A 139 -6.60 0.97 4.54
C SER A 139 -6.88 2.24 5.33
N ALA A 140 -7.53 2.15 6.50
CA ALA A 140 -7.80 3.28 7.37
C ALA A 140 -6.55 3.76 8.14
N ALA A 141 -5.62 2.85 8.44
CA ALA A 141 -4.54 3.10 9.38
C ALA A 141 -3.55 4.19 8.90
N TYR A 142 -3.07 4.11 7.66
CA TYR A 142 -2.08 5.05 7.14
C TYR A 142 -2.61 6.47 6.96
N PRO A 143 -3.76 6.70 6.29
CA PRO A 143 -4.34 8.04 6.17
C PRO A 143 -4.67 8.66 7.53
N ALA A 144 -5.24 7.88 8.46
CA ALA A 144 -5.54 8.36 9.81
C ALA A 144 -4.27 8.71 10.59
N ALA A 145 -3.20 7.93 10.45
CA ALA A 145 -1.91 8.23 11.06
C ALA A 145 -1.34 9.57 10.55
N MET A 146 -1.36 9.79 9.23
CA MET A 146 -0.89 11.05 8.64
C MET A 146 -1.72 12.24 9.10
N ALA A 147 -3.05 12.09 9.18
CA ALA A 147 -3.94 13.13 9.68
C ALA A 147 -3.70 13.44 11.17
N LEU A 148 -3.46 12.43 12.01
CA LEU A 148 -3.11 12.60 13.44
C LEU A 148 -1.77 13.32 13.61
N LEU A 149 -0.75 12.95 12.84
CA LEU A 149 0.55 13.63 12.87
C LEU A 149 0.43 15.08 12.43
N ARG A 150 -0.38 15.37 11.39
CA ARG A 150 -0.64 16.72 10.93
C ARG A 150 -1.39 17.54 11.99
N ALA A 151 -2.42 16.96 12.62
CA ALA A 151 -3.15 17.62 13.71
C ALA A 151 -2.22 17.96 14.89
N GLN A 152 -1.31 17.04 15.26
CA GLN A 152 -0.31 17.26 16.30
C GLN A 152 0.69 18.35 15.91
N SER A 153 1.11 18.37 14.63
CA SER A 153 2.00 19.41 14.09
C SER A 153 1.37 20.81 14.19
N VAL A 154 0.10 20.94 13.82
CA VAL A 154 -0.64 22.20 13.93
C VAL A 154 -0.82 22.60 15.40
N ALA A 155 -1.21 21.67 16.28
CA ALA A 155 -1.43 21.93 17.70
C ALA A 155 -0.16 22.39 18.44
N THR A 156 1.01 21.93 18.00
CA THR A 156 2.32 22.25 18.64
C THR A 156 3.09 23.37 17.93
N GLY A 157 2.60 23.84 16.77
CA GLY A 157 3.33 24.80 15.93
C GLY A 157 4.66 24.28 15.38
N ARG A 158 4.88 22.95 15.40
CA ARG A 158 6.12 22.31 14.97
C ARG A 158 5.85 21.39 13.78
N GLU A 159 6.69 21.42 12.76
CA GLU A 159 6.60 20.46 11.66
C GLU A 159 6.84 19.02 12.16
N THR A 160 6.18 18.05 11.51
CA THR A 160 6.40 16.64 11.83
C THR A 160 7.86 16.27 11.54
N PRO A 161 8.63 15.83 12.55
CA PRO A 161 10.05 15.53 12.36
C PRO A 161 10.25 14.39 11.35
N ARG A 162 11.22 14.52 10.44
CA ARG A 162 11.56 13.46 9.46
C ARG A 162 11.80 12.09 10.09
N PRO A 163 12.44 11.95 11.29
CA PRO A 163 12.59 10.66 11.97
C PRO A 163 11.26 9.99 12.33
N VAL A 164 10.19 10.75 12.58
CA VAL A 164 8.85 10.20 12.89
C VAL A 164 8.27 9.49 11.67
N LEU A 165 8.31 10.14 10.50
CA LEU A 165 7.89 9.54 9.23
C LEU A 165 8.77 8.34 8.86
N GLY A 166 10.08 8.44 9.13
CA GLY A 166 11.03 7.35 8.93
C GLY A 166 10.68 6.10 9.75
N ARG A 167 10.27 6.27 11.02
CA ARG A 167 9.85 5.13 11.88
C ARG A 167 8.62 4.42 11.33
N LEU A 168 7.62 5.14 10.83
CA LEU A 168 6.43 4.53 10.21
C LEU A 168 6.79 3.75 8.94
N SER A 169 7.64 4.32 8.11
CA SER A 169 8.12 3.65 6.89
C SER A 169 8.94 2.40 7.22
N LEU A 170 9.83 2.47 8.23
CA LEU A 170 10.61 1.32 8.69
C LEU A 170 9.72 0.21 9.26
N ALA A 171 8.70 0.57 10.04
CA ALA A 171 7.74 -0.40 10.57
C ALA A 171 6.99 -1.12 9.45
N ALA A 172 6.53 -0.38 8.43
CA ALA A 172 5.84 -0.94 7.28
C ALA A 172 6.76 -1.85 6.44
N LEU A 173 8.00 -1.42 6.16
CA LEU A 173 8.96 -2.21 5.40
C LEU A 173 9.42 -3.45 6.18
N GLY A 174 9.71 -3.29 7.47
CA GLY A 174 10.09 -4.40 8.34
C GLY A 174 8.98 -5.44 8.48
N SER A 175 7.72 -5.01 8.58
CA SER A 175 6.58 -5.92 8.65
C SER A 175 6.36 -6.68 7.34
N ALA A 176 6.52 -6.02 6.20
CA ALA A 176 6.49 -6.69 4.90
C ALA A 176 7.62 -7.73 4.76
N ALA A 177 8.79 -7.43 5.34
CA ALA A 177 9.94 -8.32 5.33
C ALA A 177 9.72 -9.58 6.18
N VAL A 178 9.14 -9.41 7.36
CA VAL A 178 8.90 -10.52 8.30
C VAL A 178 7.66 -11.34 7.92
N GLY A 179 6.76 -10.79 7.11
CA GLY A 179 5.49 -11.41 6.76
C GLY A 179 5.58 -12.86 6.29
N PRO A 180 6.36 -13.21 5.26
CA PRO A 180 6.44 -14.58 4.76
C PRO A 180 6.97 -15.57 5.81
N VAL A 181 7.95 -15.15 6.62
CA VAL A 181 8.49 -15.99 7.71
C VAL A 181 7.43 -16.21 8.79
N LEU A 182 6.76 -15.14 9.22
CA LEU A 182 5.68 -15.21 10.19
C LEU A 182 4.55 -16.10 9.69
N GLY A 183 4.14 -15.93 8.44
CA GLY A 183 3.13 -16.77 7.80
C GLY A 183 3.53 -18.23 7.74
N GLY A 184 4.76 -18.53 7.33
CA GLY A 184 5.30 -19.88 7.29
C GLY A 184 5.37 -20.55 8.67
N VAL A 185 5.85 -19.84 9.71
CA VAL A 185 5.89 -20.34 11.09
C VAL A 185 4.48 -20.59 11.62
N LEU A 186 3.57 -19.62 11.46
CA LEU A 186 2.17 -19.78 11.91
C LEU A 186 1.48 -20.95 11.22
N THR A 187 1.67 -21.09 9.91
CA THR A 187 1.08 -22.19 9.13
C THR A 187 1.60 -23.54 9.61
N ALA A 188 2.90 -23.67 9.86
CA ALA A 188 3.52 -24.92 10.26
C ALA A 188 3.23 -25.31 11.71
N THR A 189 3.07 -24.36 12.63
CA THR A 189 2.90 -24.63 14.08
C THR A 189 1.45 -24.66 14.52
N ALA A 190 0.60 -23.79 13.96
CA ALA A 190 -0.80 -23.62 14.38
C ALA A 190 -1.81 -23.70 13.21
N GLY A 191 -1.32 -24.06 12.01
CA GLY A 191 -2.13 -24.12 10.80
C GLY A 191 -2.42 -22.76 10.18
N TRP A 192 -2.90 -22.76 8.94
CA TRP A 192 -3.14 -21.55 8.15
C TRP A 192 -4.16 -20.60 8.81
N ARG A 193 -5.08 -21.11 9.64
CA ARG A 193 -6.06 -20.28 10.37
C ARG A 193 -5.39 -19.26 11.28
N ALA A 194 -4.20 -19.57 11.79
CA ALA A 194 -3.42 -18.66 12.63
C ALA A 194 -2.98 -17.38 11.90
N ILE A 195 -2.82 -17.42 10.56
CA ILE A 195 -2.54 -16.23 9.73
C ILE A 195 -3.66 -15.17 9.88
N PHE A 196 -4.90 -15.61 9.98
CA PHE A 196 -6.03 -14.72 10.19
C PHE A 196 -6.21 -14.38 11.68
N ALA A 197 -6.09 -15.38 12.56
CA ALA A 197 -6.28 -15.23 14.01
C ALA A 197 -5.32 -14.20 14.62
N VAL A 198 -4.07 -14.11 14.15
CA VAL A 198 -3.06 -13.17 14.67
C VAL A 198 -3.49 -11.70 14.56
N ASN A 199 -4.41 -11.38 13.61
CA ASN A 199 -4.94 -10.04 13.48
C ASN A 199 -5.80 -9.61 14.68
N VAL A 200 -6.43 -10.55 15.37
CA VAL A 200 -7.28 -10.27 16.53
C VAL A 200 -6.48 -9.64 17.67
N PRO A 201 -5.44 -10.30 18.23
CA PRO A 201 -4.62 -9.71 19.29
C PRO A 201 -3.91 -8.42 18.82
N LEU A 202 -3.42 -8.35 17.58
CA LEU A 202 -2.78 -7.15 17.07
C LEU A 202 -3.75 -5.96 16.98
N ALA A 203 -4.98 -6.20 16.51
CA ALA A 203 -6.01 -5.17 16.46
C ALA A 203 -6.46 -4.75 17.85
N LEU A 204 -6.66 -5.68 18.79
CA LEU A 204 -7.04 -5.38 20.18
C LEU A 204 -5.97 -4.56 20.91
N ILE A 205 -4.69 -4.90 20.74
CA ILE A 205 -3.58 -4.09 21.26
C ILE A 205 -3.61 -2.70 20.65
N GLY A 206 -3.77 -2.61 19.30
CA GLY A 206 -3.88 -1.33 18.61
C GLY A 206 -5.05 -0.48 19.09
N ILE A 207 -6.23 -1.07 19.32
CA ILE A 207 -7.42 -0.41 19.87
C ILE A 207 -7.13 0.07 21.30
N GLY A 208 -6.59 -0.78 22.16
CA GLY A 208 -6.25 -0.41 23.53
C GLY A 208 -5.29 0.78 23.60
N LEU A 209 -4.20 0.73 22.82
CA LEU A 209 -3.25 1.84 22.75
C LEU A 209 -3.88 3.12 22.16
N ALA A 210 -4.73 2.98 21.12
CA ALA A 210 -5.40 4.11 20.51
C ALA A 210 -6.42 4.77 21.46
N LEU A 211 -7.15 3.99 22.24
CA LEU A 211 -8.09 4.50 23.24
C LEU A 211 -7.39 5.23 24.36
N LEU A 212 -6.25 4.67 24.84
CA LEU A 212 -5.49 5.23 25.95
C LEU A 212 -4.66 6.46 25.57
N TRP A 213 -4.05 6.47 24.35
CA TRP A 213 -2.99 7.42 24.03
C TRP A 213 -3.30 8.39 22.88
N LEU A 214 -4.23 8.04 21.97
CA LEU A 214 -4.55 8.99 20.91
C LEU A 214 -5.44 10.11 21.42
N PRO A 215 -5.10 11.39 21.12
CA PRO A 215 -5.87 12.51 21.56
C PRO A 215 -7.31 12.43 21.01
N ARG A 216 -8.27 12.77 21.87
CA ARG A 216 -9.67 12.95 21.45
C ARG A 216 -9.72 14.24 20.62
N THR A 217 -9.70 14.11 19.31
CA THR A 217 -9.89 15.26 18.42
C THR A 217 -11.33 15.78 18.64
N ARG A 218 -11.49 16.88 19.38
CA ARG A 218 -12.72 17.65 19.29
C ARG A 218 -12.80 18.12 17.84
N MET A 219 -13.85 17.74 17.15
CA MET A 219 -14.23 18.47 15.93
C MET A 219 -14.30 19.91 16.35
N ALA A 220 -13.55 20.80 15.68
CA ALA A 220 -13.80 22.22 15.81
C ALA A 220 -15.29 22.38 15.54
N SER A 221 -16.02 22.79 16.56
CA SER A 221 -17.41 23.21 16.42
C SER A 221 -17.35 24.41 15.49
N ALA A 222 -17.48 24.16 14.19
CA ALA A 222 -17.80 25.21 13.26
C ALA A 222 -19.21 25.62 13.65
N ASP A 223 -19.35 26.82 14.22
CA ASP A 223 -20.63 27.51 14.33
C ASP A 223 -21.22 27.56 12.92
N GLY A 224 -22.14 26.64 12.63
CA GLY A 224 -22.72 26.42 11.30
C GLY A 224 -22.87 24.95 10.93
N GLU A 225 -23.71 24.20 11.69
CA GLU A 225 -24.00 22.77 11.40
C GLU A 225 -24.47 22.53 9.95
N ASP A 226 -25.10 23.51 9.32
CA ASP A 226 -25.58 23.45 7.93
C ASP A 226 -24.46 23.62 6.87
N ALA A 227 -23.38 24.34 7.16
CA ALA A 227 -22.29 24.55 6.22
C ALA A 227 -21.33 23.34 6.18
N GLY A 228 -21.12 22.68 7.32
CA GLY A 228 -20.27 21.49 7.43
C GLY A 228 -20.85 20.27 6.70
N ALA A 229 -22.14 20.02 6.82
CA ALA A 229 -22.83 18.89 6.17
C ALA A 229 -22.87 19.04 4.62
N ARG A 230 -23.10 20.26 4.13
CA ARG A 230 -23.12 20.54 2.68
C ARG A 230 -21.74 20.47 2.04
N THR A 231 -20.68 20.91 2.74
CA THR A 231 -19.30 20.79 2.27
C THR A 231 -18.79 19.36 2.37
N ALA A 232 -19.23 18.57 3.35
CA ALA A 232 -18.91 17.15 3.49
C ALA A 232 -19.52 16.32 2.35
N GLY A 233 -20.80 16.52 2.01
CA GLY A 233 -21.47 15.85 0.90
C GLY A 233 -20.88 16.20 -0.47
N ALA A 234 -20.40 17.45 -0.66
CA ALA A 234 -19.74 17.88 -1.89
C ALA A 234 -18.29 17.35 -2.01
N ALA A 235 -17.68 16.93 -0.90
CA ALA A 235 -16.31 16.38 -0.88
C ALA A 235 -16.27 14.86 -1.10
N PHE A 236 -17.39 14.15 -0.93
CA PHE A 236 -17.49 12.71 -1.13
C PHE A 236 -18.10 12.43 -2.52
N ASP A 237 -17.43 11.58 -3.31
CA ASP A 237 -17.84 11.19 -4.66
C ASP A 237 -18.30 9.72 -4.68
N PRO A 238 -19.51 9.41 -4.19
CA PRO A 238 -19.96 8.01 -4.06
C PRO A 238 -20.11 7.32 -5.43
N LEU A 239 -20.54 8.05 -6.45
CA LEU A 239 -20.67 7.49 -7.80
C LEU A 239 -19.29 7.22 -8.42
N GLY A 240 -18.32 8.12 -8.21
CA GLY A 240 -16.93 7.89 -8.64
C GLY A 240 -16.32 6.68 -7.96
N ILE A 241 -16.56 6.49 -6.65
CA ILE A 241 -16.13 5.29 -5.90
C ILE A 241 -16.83 4.03 -6.44
N ALA A 242 -18.13 4.08 -6.68
CA ALA A 242 -18.89 2.94 -7.20
C ALA A 242 -18.42 2.53 -8.61
N LEU A 243 -18.23 3.50 -9.52
CA LEU A 243 -17.70 3.24 -10.87
C LEU A 243 -16.28 2.70 -10.83
N PHE A 244 -15.42 3.22 -9.96
CA PHE A 244 -14.06 2.73 -9.78
C PHE A 244 -14.06 1.30 -9.24
N THR A 245 -14.86 1.04 -8.20
CA THR A 245 -15.05 -0.30 -7.63
C THR A 245 -15.57 -1.27 -8.68
N GLY A 246 -16.61 -0.90 -9.40
CA GLY A 246 -17.20 -1.72 -10.46
C GLY A 246 -16.20 -2.03 -11.57
N THR A 247 -15.44 -1.02 -12.03
CA THR A 247 -14.38 -1.22 -13.04
C THR A 247 -13.33 -2.21 -12.57
N LEU A 248 -12.80 -2.01 -11.36
CA LEU A 248 -11.74 -2.89 -10.83
C LEU A 248 -12.26 -4.29 -10.49
N THR A 249 -13.47 -4.42 -9.96
CA THR A 249 -14.08 -5.72 -9.65
C THR A 249 -14.31 -6.52 -10.93
N THR A 250 -14.89 -5.89 -11.96
CA THR A 250 -15.12 -6.57 -13.25
C THR A 250 -13.81 -6.96 -13.91
N LEU A 251 -12.81 -6.08 -13.87
CA LEU A 251 -11.46 -6.40 -14.35
C LEU A 251 -10.83 -7.56 -13.57
N MET A 252 -10.96 -7.56 -12.24
CA MET A 252 -10.47 -8.65 -11.40
C MET A 252 -11.15 -9.98 -11.74
N ILE A 253 -12.48 -10.00 -11.89
CA ILE A 253 -13.22 -11.22 -12.29
C ILE A 253 -12.71 -11.73 -13.63
N PHE A 254 -12.49 -10.85 -14.62
CA PHE A 254 -11.92 -11.21 -15.90
C PHE A 254 -10.51 -11.82 -15.75
N LEU A 255 -9.66 -11.20 -14.94
CA LEU A 255 -8.27 -11.65 -14.74
C LEU A 255 -8.15 -12.95 -13.93
N MET A 256 -9.14 -13.27 -13.08
CA MET A 256 -9.09 -14.48 -12.26
C MET A 256 -9.50 -15.75 -13.01
N ASP A 257 -10.04 -15.63 -14.22
CA ASP A 257 -10.41 -16.79 -15.07
C ASP A 257 -9.80 -16.65 -16.48
N LEU A 258 -8.48 -16.49 -16.53
CA LEU A 258 -7.75 -16.36 -17.80
C LEU A 258 -7.59 -17.68 -18.54
N GLU A 259 -7.81 -18.84 -17.92
CA GLU A 259 -7.86 -20.13 -18.59
C GLU A 259 -9.10 -20.26 -19.50
N ARG A 260 -10.23 -19.70 -19.06
CA ARG A 260 -11.51 -19.67 -19.80
C ARG A 260 -12.11 -18.27 -19.78
N PRO A 261 -11.48 -17.30 -20.47
CA PRO A 261 -11.80 -15.91 -20.30
C PRO A 261 -13.23 -15.61 -20.78
N ASN A 262 -14.02 -15.03 -19.90
CA ASN A 262 -15.31 -14.49 -20.26
C ASN A 262 -15.15 -13.15 -20.98
N TRP A 263 -14.99 -13.19 -22.29
CA TRP A 263 -14.78 -12.01 -23.14
C TRP A 263 -15.90 -10.96 -23.05
N ALA A 264 -17.11 -11.35 -22.61
CA ALA A 264 -18.21 -10.42 -22.39
C ALA A 264 -17.93 -9.41 -21.25
N LEU A 265 -16.99 -9.71 -20.34
CA LEU A 265 -16.59 -8.78 -19.27
C LEU A 265 -15.73 -7.63 -19.80
N LEU A 266 -14.99 -7.81 -20.90
CA LEU A 266 -14.13 -6.77 -21.44
C LEU A 266 -14.91 -5.51 -21.91
N PRO A 267 -15.99 -5.62 -22.71
CA PRO A 267 -16.86 -4.48 -23.01
C PRO A 267 -17.41 -3.82 -21.75
N VAL A 268 -17.78 -4.59 -20.70
CA VAL A 268 -18.29 -4.06 -19.44
C VAL A 268 -17.20 -3.24 -18.74
N VAL A 269 -15.97 -3.75 -18.66
CA VAL A 269 -14.82 -3.00 -18.12
C VAL A 269 -14.60 -1.70 -18.90
N LEU A 270 -14.63 -1.74 -20.23
CA LEU A 270 -14.44 -0.55 -21.07
C LEU A 270 -15.54 0.48 -20.85
N VAL A 271 -16.80 0.05 -20.77
CA VAL A 271 -17.94 0.94 -20.51
C VAL A 271 -17.84 1.57 -19.11
N LEU A 272 -17.53 0.79 -18.10
CA LEU A 272 -17.36 1.30 -16.73
C LEU A 272 -16.16 2.24 -16.63
N ALA A 273 -15.04 1.93 -17.28
CA ALA A 273 -13.86 2.80 -17.32
C ALA A 273 -14.13 4.10 -18.08
N ALA A 274 -14.89 4.04 -19.20
CA ALA A 274 -15.32 5.23 -19.93
C ALA A 274 -16.27 6.09 -19.09
N ALA A 275 -17.26 5.48 -18.43
CA ALA A 275 -18.19 6.15 -17.52
C ALA A 275 -17.45 6.79 -16.34
N LEU A 276 -16.51 6.06 -15.72
CA LEU A 276 -15.63 6.58 -14.67
C LEU A 276 -14.84 7.81 -15.17
N THR A 277 -14.17 7.67 -16.30
CA THR A 277 -13.37 8.76 -16.91
C THR A 277 -14.21 9.98 -17.18
N TRP A 278 -15.37 9.80 -17.84
CA TRP A 278 -16.31 10.86 -18.13
C TRP A 278 -16.80 11.57 -16.87
N TRP A 279 -17.16 10.79 -15.83
CA TRP A 279 -17.61 11.31 -14.54
C TRP A 279 -16.53 12.10 -13.82
N GLN A 280 -15.33 11.54 -13.69
CA GLN A 280 -14.20 12.17 -13.00
C GLN A 280 -13.73 13.46 -13.71
N LEU A 281 -13.79 13.50 -15.04
CA LEU A 281 -13.45 14.70 -15.81
C LEU A 281 -14.48 15.83 -15.67
N ARG A 282 -15.70 15.55 -15.24
CA ARG A 282 -16.73 16.57 -15.02
C ARG A 282 -16.84 17.07 -13.58
N ARG A 283 -16.29 16.33 -12.62
CA ARG A 283 -16.36 16.72 -11.20
C ARG A 283 -15.29 17.75 -10.84
N PRO A 284 -15.64 18.81 -10.06
CA PRO A 284 -14.67 19.77 -9.53
C PRO A 284 -13.69 19.13 -8.53
N ARG A 285 -14.18 18.16 -7.72
CA ARG A 285 -13.39 17.40 -6.74
C ARG A 285 -13.58 15.90 -6.99
N PRO A 286 -12.88 15.33 -7.98
CA PRO A 286 -13.03 13.95 -8.37
C PRO A 286 -12.44 13.01 -7.30
N PHE A 287 -12.92 11.74 -7.26
CA PHE A 287 -12.32 10.69 -6.44
C PHE A 287 -10.87 10.39 -6.87
N ILE A 288 -10.64 10.35 -8.19
CA ILE A 288 -9.32 10.22 -8.82
C ILE A 288 -9.13 11.39 -9.78
N ASP A 289 -8.06 12.16 -9.62
CA ASP A 289 -7.77 13.28 -10.52
C ASP A 289 -7.10 12.80 -11.83
N LEU A 290 -7.95 12.39 -12.78
CA LEU A 290 -7.49 11.96 -14.11
C LEU A 290 -6.92 13.12 -14.93
N ARG A 291 -7.30 14.38 -14.65
CA ARG A 291 -6.76 15.56 -15.34
C ARG A 291 -5.29 15.76 -15.00
N MET A 292 -4.91 15.50 -13.74
CA MET A 292 -3.53 15.55 -13.30
C MET A 292 -2.68 14.53 -14.07
N ILE A 293 -3.18 13.30 -14.27
CA ILE A 293 -2.48 12.24 -15.01
C ILE A 293 -2.36 12.64 -16.49
N GLY A 294 -3.46 13.08 -17.13
CA GLY A 294 -3.48 13.43 -18.54
C GLY A 294 -2.60 14.64 -18.91
N ARG A 295 -2.44 15.59 -18.00
CA ARG A 295 -1.58 16.78 -18.18
C ARG A 295 -0.12 16.54 -17.85
N ASN A 296 0.22 15.48 -17.09
CA ASN A 296 1.57 15.20 -16.65
C ASN A 296 2.04 13.82 -17.12
N ARG A 297 2.58 13.79 -18.35
CA ARG A 297 3.09 12.57 -18.97
C ARG A 297 4.17 11.87 -18.12
N SER A 298 5.05 12.63 -17.46
CA SER A 298 6.11 12.05 -16.61
C SER A 298 5.52 11.30 -15.42
N LEU A 299 4.46 11.85 -14.81
CA LEU A 299 3.76 11.22 -13.70
C LEU A 299 3.01 9.96 -14.16
N ALA A 300 2.35 10.01 -15.33
CA ALA A 300 1.70 8.84 -15.92
C ALA A 300 2.69 7.70 -16.21
N LEU A 301 3.85 8.01 -16.78
CA LEU A 301 4.92 7.04 -17.01
C LEU A 301 5.46 6.47 -15.70
N THR A 302 5.55 7.28 -14.63
CA THR A 302 5.96 6.81 -13.30
C THR A 302 4.95 5.82 -12.72
N TYR A 303 3.64 6.05 -12.86
CA TYR A 303 2.63 5.10 -12.42
C TYR A 303 2.65 3.79 -13.22
N LEU A 304 2.79 3.89 -14.54
CA LEU A 304 2.89 2.71 -15.40
C LEU A 304 4.13 1.87 -15.02
N ARG A 305 5.29 2.51 -14.92
CA ARG A 305 6.55 1.85 -14.50
C ARG A 305 6.42 1.21 -13.13
N HIS A 306 5.84 1.92 -12.16
CA HIS A 306 5.65 1.43 -10.80
C HIS A 306 4.71 0.23 -10.75
N GLY A 307 3.54 0.34 -11.40
CA GLY A 307 2.56 -0.74 -11.47
C GLY A 307 3.13 -1.99 -12.13
N THR A 308 3.83 -1.84 -13.27
CA THR A 308 4.46 -2.96 -13.98
C THR A 308 5.60 -3.61 -13.18
N ALA A 309 6.45 -2.81 -12.52
CA ALA A 309 7.51 -3.35 -11.66
C ALA A 309 6.92 -4.14 -10.48
N TYR A 310 5.88 -3.62 -9.85
CA TYR A 310 5.20 -4.33 -8.75
C TYR A 310 4.39 -5.53 -9.21
N LEU A 311 3.87 -5.53 -10.45
CA LEU A 311 3.28 -6.73 -11.05
C LEU A 311 4.31 -7.86 -11.09
N VAL A 312 5.52 -7.61 -11.61
CA VAL A 312 6.62 -8.59 -11.64
C VAL A 312 6.98 -9.04 -10.23
N ILE A 313 7.16 -8.10 -9.30
CA ILE A 313 7.53 -8.40 -7.90
C ILE A 313 6.48 -9.30 -7.24
N TYR A 314 5.18 -9.01 -7.43
CA TYR A 314 4.11 -9.79 -6.83
C TYR A 314 3.91 -11.16 -7.51
N MET A 315 4.09 -11.25 -8.84
CA MET A 315 4.10 -12.54 -9.53
C MET A 315 5.14 -13.48 -8.92
N VAL A 316 6.34 -12.95 -8.70
CA VAL A 316 7.42 -13.75 -8.11
C VAL A 316 7.17 -13.98 -6.62
N MET A 317 6.80 -12.98 -5.86
CA MET A 317 6.59 -13.13 -4.42
C MET A 317 5.56 -14.22 -4.09
N TYR A 318 4.42 -14.23 -4.77
CA TYR A 318 3.37 -15.22 -4.52
C TYR A 318 3.58 -16.52 -5.31
N GLY A 319 4.01 -16.44 -6.58
CA GLY A 319 4.23 -17.61 -7.41
C GLY A 319 5.42 -18.43 -6.95
N TYR A 320 6.52 -17.77 -6.60
CA TYR A 320 7.71 -18.45 -6.10
C TYR A 320 7.46 -19.13 -4.74
N ALA A 321 6.72 -18.48 -3.82
CA ALA A 321 6.36 -19.10 -2.55
C ALA A 321 5.58 -20.42 -2.75
N GLN A 322 4.55 -20.40 -3.63
CA GLN A 322 3.74 -21.58 -3.92
C GLN A 322 4.58 -22.68 -4.59
N TRP A 323 5.47 -22.33 -5.51
CA TRP A 323 6.34 -23.29 -6.16
C TRP A 323 7.37 -23.91 -5.20
N LEU A 324 7.90 -23.15 -4.24
CA LEU A 324 8.78 -23.70 -3.20
C LEU A 324 8.07 -24.78 -2.37
N GLU A 325 6.77 -24.62 -2.14
CA GLU A 325 5.98 -25.59 -1.37
C GLU A 325 5.53 -26.77 -2.22
N GLU A 326 4.91 -26.55 -3.37
CA GLU A 326 4.31 -27.61 -4.20
C GLU A 326 5.26 -28.21 -5.22
N GLY A 327 6.12 -27.40 -5.86
CA GLY A 327 7.07 -27.83 -6.89
C GLY A 327 8.34 -28.43 -6.27
N HIS A 328 8.92 -27.74 -5.28
CA HIS A 328 10.15 -28.16 -4.61
C HIS A 328 9.91 -29.01 -3.35
N GLY A 329 8.67 -29.06 -2.85
CA GLY A 329 8.27 -29.89 -1.70
C GLY A 329 8.73 -29.37 -0.33
N TYR A 330 9.04 -28.09 -0.20
CA TYR A 330 9.41 -27.52 1.08
C TYR A 330 8.18 -27.25 1.97
N SER A 331 8.36 -27.33 3.28
CA SER A 331 7.34 -26.88 4.23
C SER A 331 7.15 -25.35 4.13
N ALA A 332 5.97 -24.85 4.49
CA ALA A 332 5.66 -23.42 4.53
C ALA A 332 6.69 -22.60 5.33
N SER A 333 7.17 -23.13 6.47
CA SER A 333 8.24 -22.50 7.26
C SER A 333 9.54 -22.37 6.46
N ARG A 334 9.94 -23.42 5.77
CA ARG A 334 11.17 -23.42 4.96
C ARG A 334 11.05 -22.48 3.75
N ALA A 335 9.90 -22.49 3.08
CA ALA A 335 9.60 -21.54 2.01
C ALA A 335 9.66 -20.08 2.51
N GLY A 336 9.05 -19.79 3.67
CA GLY A 336 9.13 -18.47 4.31
C GLY A 336 10.56 -18.03 4.64
N LEU A 337 11.40 -18.95 5.15
CA LEU A 337 12.81 -18.67 5.44
C LEU A 337 13.62 -18.42 4.15
N ILE A 338 13.36 -19.16 3.07
CA ILE A 338 13.99 -18.95 1.75
C ILE A 338 13.61 -17.57 1.19
N MET A 339 12.41 -17.08 1.47
CA MET A 339 11.96 -15.75 1.05
C MET A 339 12.48 -14.60 1.94
N LEU A 340 13.02 -14.88 3.11
CA LEU A 340 13.55 -13.84 4.01
C LEU A 340 14.61 -12.94 3.35
N PRO A 341 15.61 -13.47 2.58
CA PRO A 341 16.57 -12.64 1.89
C PRO A 341 15.94 -11.67 0.87
N MET A 342 14.83 -12.03 0.21
CA MET A 342 14.09 -11.13 -0.67
C MET A 342 13.63 -9.88 0.10
N SER A 343 12.99 -10.11 1.22
CA SER A 343 12.45 -9.03 2.05
C SER A 343 13.55 -8.22 2.75
N GLY A 344 14.62 -8.90 3.22
CA GLY A 344 15.79 -8.25 3.81
C GLY A 344 16.51 -7.36 2.80
N ALA A 345 16.74 -7.85 1.59
CA ALA A 345 17.34 -7.08 0.51
C ALA A 345 16.48 -5.88 0.11
N ALA A 346 15.14 -6.05 0.07
CA ALA A 346 14.20 -4.96 -0.20
C ALA A 346 14.30 -3.86 0.87
N ALA A 347 14.34 -4.22 2.15
CA ALA A 347 14.46 -3.26 3.25
C ALA A 347 15.79 -2.51 3.21
N VAL A 348 16.90 -3.23 3.03
CA VAL A 348 18.25 -2.63 2.93
C VAL A 348 18.34 -1.68 1.72
N CYS A 349 17.89 -2.12 0.55
CA CYS A 349 17.92 -1.29 -0.66
C CYS A 349 16.97 -0.09 -0.58
N SER A 350 15.85 -0.21 0.10
CA SER A 350 14.96 0.92 0.34
C SER A 350 15.62 1.99 1.22
N LEU A 351 16.33 1.58 2.27
CA LEU A 351 17.10 2.49 3.15
C LEU A 351 18.27 3.15 2.42
N LEU A 352 19.01 2.38 1.63
CA LEU A 352 20.13 2.90 0.83
C LEU A 352 19.64 3.80 -0.30
N GLY A 353 18.55 3.40 -0.99
CA GLY A 353 17.92 4.17 -2.05
C GLY A 353 17.43 5.54 -1.60
N ALA A 354 16.96 5.65 -0.35
CA ALA A 354 16.57 6.94 0.22
C ALA A 354 17.76 7.91 0.42
N ARG A 355 19.00 7.41 0.42
CA ARG A 355 20.24 8.22 0.55
C ARG A 355 20.86 8.57 -0.80
N THR A 356 20.41 7.98 -1.91
CA THR A 356 20.95 8.27 -3.24
C THR A 356 20.50 9.66 -3.72
N LYS A 357 21.41 10.38 -4.36
CA LYS A 357 21.11 11.73 -4.89
C LYS A 357 20.32 11.72 -6.20
N GLY A 358 20.24 10.57 -6.89
CA GLY A 358 19.58 10.43 -8.20
C GLY A 358 18.46 9.41 -8.19
N ILE A 359 17.47 9.58 -9.09
CA ILE A 359 16.33 8.68 -9.26
C ILE A 359 16.55 7.70 -10.42
N TYR A 360 17.24 8.13 -11.48
CA TYR A 360 17.39 7.39 -12.73
C TYR A 360 18.19 6.08 -12.57
N ALA A 361 19.40 6.15 -12.05
CA ALA A 361 20.28 4.99 -11.92
C ALA A 361 19.71 3.87 -11.03
N PRO A 362 19.13 4.15 -9.84
CA PRO A 362 18.46 3.13 -9.04
C PRO A 362 17.30 2.44 -9.76
N LEU A 363 16.51 3.17 -10.55
CA LEU A 363 15.38 2.59 -11.30
C LEU A 363 15.83 1.75 -12.49
N VAL A 364 16.91 2.14 -13.20
CA VAL A 364 17.52 1.31 -14.25
C VAL A 364 18.09 0.04 -13.64
N LEU A 365 18.83 0.13 -12.54
CA LEU A 365 19.37 -1.02 -11.82
C LEU A 365 18.25 -1.96 -11.36
N ALA A 366 17.16 -1.43 -10.83
CA ALA A 366 16.00 -2.22 -10.45
C ALA A 366 15.42 -3.01 -11.63
N ALA A 367 15.27 -2.39 -12.79
CA ALA A 367 14.75 -3.05 -13.98
C ALA A 367 15.69 -4.15 -14.51
N VAL A 368 17.01 -3.91 -14.48
CA VAL A 368 18.03 -4.90 -14.86
C VAL A 368 18.01 -6.09 -13.90
N LEU A 369 17.92 -5.83 -12.59
CA LEU A 369 17.85 -6.90 -11.58
C LEU A 369 16.57 -7.72 -11.68
N LEU A 370 15.42 -7.11 -12.00
CA LEU A 370 14.17 -7.83 -12.28
C LEU A 370 14.34 -8.76 -13.49
N ALA A 371 14.95 -8.30 -14.58
CA ALA A 371 15.21 -9.10 -15.75
C ALA A 371 16.20 -10.25 -15.46
N ALA A 372 17.29 -9.98 -14.74
CA ALA A 372 18.27 -10.99 -14.33
C ALA A 372 17.64 -12.04 -13.42
N GLY A 373 16.84 -11.64 -12.43
CA GLY A 373 16.12 -12.55 -11.55
C GLY A 373 15.13 -13.44 -12.32
N SER A 374 14.43 -12.86 -13.31
CA SER A 374 13.54 -13.64 -14.19
C SER A 374 14.32 -14.67 -15.00
N GLY A 375 15.53 -14.31 -15.49
CA GLY A 375 16.44 -15.26 -16.15
C GLY A 375 16.89 -16.41 -15.24
N VAL A 376 17.16 -16.13 -13.96
CA VAL A 376 17.52 -17.19 -12.98
C VAL A 376 16.34 -18.13 -12.73
N LEU A 377 15.10 -17.61 -12.65
CA LEU A 377 13.91 -18.46 -12.45
C LEU A 377 13.60 -19.35 -13.65
N LEU A 378 14.02 -19.00 -14.87
CA LEU A 378 13.90 -19.87 -16.05
C LEU A 378 14.78 -21.13 -15.96
N LEU A 379 15.80 -21.09 -15.10
CA LEU A 379 16.71 -22.23 -14.88
C LEU A 379 16.34 -23.03 -13.62
N ALA A 380 15.29 -22.59 -12.90
CA ALA A 380 14.89 -23.22 -11.65
C ALA A 380 14.05 -24.48 -11.92
N ASP A 381 14.41 -25.58 -11.27
CA ASP A 381 13.73 -26.87 -11.30
C ASP A 381 13.66 -27.49 -9.89
N GLU A 382 13.12 -28.69 -9.78
CA GLU A 382 12.99 -29.42 -8.52
C GLU A 382 14.36 -29.80 -7.91
N SER A 383 15.43 -29.78 -8.70
CA SER A 383 16.81 -30.10 -8.26
C SER A 383 17.61 -28.85 -7.89
N THR A 384 17.04 -27.66 -8.06
CA THR A 384 17.74 -26.39 -7.86
C THR A 384 18.30 -26.27 -6.44
N PRO A 385 19.62 -26.03 -6.27
CA PRO A 385 20.23 -26.00 -4.95
C PRO A 385 19.76 -24.76 -4.14
N LEU A 386 19.72 -24.92 -2.82
CA LEU A 386 19.27 -23.89 -1.89
C LEU A 386 19.96 -22.52 -2.11
N LEU A 387 21.26 -22.52 -2.44
CA LEU A 387 21.99 -21.27 -2.70
C LEU A 387 21.41 -20.50 -3.90
N ALA A 388 21.04 -21.21 -4.98
CA ALA A 388 20.43 -20.57 -6.14
C ALA A 388 19.03 -20.03 -5.84
N LEU A 389 18.25 -20.75 -5.00
CA LEU A 389 16.96 -20.28 -4.51
C LEU A 389 17.08 -19.00 -3.67
N LEU A 390 18.06 -18.93 -2.77
CA LEU A 390 18.35 -17.73 -1.96
C LEU A 390 18.81 -16.56 -2.85
N LEU A 391 19.65 -16.84 -3.86
CA LEU A 391 20.12 -15.83 -4.81
C LEU A 391 18.95 -15.27 -5.62
N ALA A 392 18.04 -16.13 -6.11
CA ALA A 392 16.82 -15.70 -6.78
C ALA A 392 15.98 -14.77 -5.89
N ALA A 393 15.79 -15.13 -4.62
CA ALA A 393 15.09 -14.28 -3.66
C ALA A 393 15.73 -12.89 -3.50
N VAL A 394 17.07 -12.83 -3.37
CA VAL A 394 17.82 -11.55 -3.29
C VAL A 394 17.63 -10.73 -4.56
N LEU A 395 17.74 -11.35 -5.75
CA LEU A 395 17.61 -10.67 -7.05
C LEU A 395 16.25 -10.00 -7.26
N PHE A 396 15.19 -10.45 -6.60
CA PHE A 396 13.88 -9.80 -6.62
C PHE A 396 13.68 -8.83 -5.44
N GLY A 397 14.37 -9.04 -4.34
CA GLY A 397 14.34 -8.13 -3.20
C GLY A 397 15.01 -6.78 -3.48
N LEU A 398 16.20 -6.80 -4.05
CA LEU A 398 16.94 -5.57 -4.39
C LEU A 398 16.10 -4.59 -5.23
N PRO A 399 15.50 -5.01 -6.36
CA PRO A 399 14.68 -4.13 -7.19
C PRO A 399 13.39 -3.68 -6.51
N GLN A 400 12.80 -4.48 -5.62
CA GLN A 400 11.64 -4.07 -4.83
C GLN A 400 11.94 -2.83 -3.99
N GLY A 401 13.05 -2.82 -3.26
CA GLY A 401 13.48 -1.67 -2.46
C GLY A 401 13.81 -0.44 -3.32
N LEU A 402 14.57 -0.62 -4.40
CA LEU A 402 14.95 0.46 -5.32
C LEU A 402 13.74 1.04 -6.06
N SER A 403 12.82 0.20 -6.53
CA SER A 403 11.59 0.64 -7.22
C SER A 403 10.66 1.39 -6.27
N SER A 404 10.54 0.95 -5.01
CA SER A 404 9.72 1.62 -4.00
C SER A 404 10.18 3.05 -3.79
N THR A 405 11.45 3.25 -3.41
CA THR A 405 12.00 4.57 -3.09
C THR A 405 12.18 5.44 -4.32
N GLY A 406 12.66 4.87 -5.44
CA GLY A 406 12.89 5.60 -6.68
C GLY A 406 11.59 6.14 -7.31
N ASN A 407 10.54 5.32 -7.39
CA ASN A 407 9.25 5.80 -7.92
C ASN A 407 8.54 6.74 -6.94
N GLN A 408 8.66 6.53 -5.62
CA GLN A 408 8.14 7.48 -4.63
C GLN A 408 8.81 8.85 -4.78
N ALA A 409 10.14 8.91 -4.88
CA ALA A 409 10.88 10.14 -5.12
C ALA A 409 10.49 10.79 -6.46
N ALA A 410 10.26 9.99 -7.52
CA ALA A 410 9.77 10.49 -8.80
C ALA A 410 8.39 11.14 -8.66
N VAL A 411 7.45 10.53 -7.97
CA VAL A 411 6.12 11.12 -7.71
C VAL A 411 6.24 12.44 -6.95
N TYR A 412 7.01 12.49 -5.86
CA TYR A 412 7.21 13.73 -5.09
C TYR A 412 7.79 14.88 -5.90
N THR A 413 8.65 14.57 -6.88
CA THR A 413 9.29 15.59 -7.72
C THR A 413 8.49 15.97 -8.95
N GLN A 414 7.59 15.11 -9.43
CA GLN A 414 6.79 15.30 -10.65
C GLN A 414 5.38 15.82 -10.35
N ALA A 415 4.83 15.50 -9.18
CA ALA A 415 3.50 15.95 -8.80
C ALA A 415 3.46 17.45 -8.46
N PRO A 416 2.35 18.15 -8.78
CA PRO A 416 2.13 19.51 -8.31
C PRO A 416 2.12 19.54 -6.76
N ARG A 417 2.70 20.58 -6.16
CA ARG A 417 2.84 20.71 -4.71
C ARG A 417 1.52 20.55 -3.94
N GLU A 418 0.42 21.01 -4.54
CA GLU A 418 -0.92 20.99 -3.95
C GLU A 418 -1.58 19.60 -3.98
N SER A 419 -1.10 18.69 -4.85
CA SER A 419 -1.70 17.38 -5.09
C SER A 419 -0.78 16.18 -4.84
N VAL A 420 0.35 16.38 -4.13
CA VAL A 420 1.32 15.30 -3.82
C VAL A 420 0.67 14.12 -3.11
N GLY A 421 -0.27 14.38 -2.19
CA GLY A 421 -1.00 13.32 -1.49
C GLY A 421 -1.87 12.48 -2.43
N ALA A 422 -2.61 13.13 -3.35
CA ALA A 422 -3.41 12.45 -4.36
C ALA A 422 -2.51 11.64 -5.32
N ALA A 423 -1.38 12.22 -5.73
CA ALA A 423 -0.40 11.55 -6.59
C ALA A 423 0.20 10.29 -5.91
N ALA A 424 0.53 10.35 -4.62
CA ALA A 424 0.99 9.19 -3.85
C ALA A 424 -0.11 8.12 -3.71
N GLY A 425 -1.38 8.53 -3.55
CA GLY A 425 -2.53 7.62 -3.56
C GLY A 425 -2.66 6.86 -4.87
N LEU A 426 -2.53 7.54 -6.02
CA LEU A 426 -2.56 6.92 -7.34
C LEU A 426 -1.37 5.99 -7.59
N GLN A 427 -0.20 6.30 -7.06
CA GLN A 427 0.94 5.39 -7.07
C GLN A 427 0.59 4.07 -6.36
N ARG A 428 -0.05 4.13 -5.19
CA ARG A 428 -0.52 2.92 -4.50
C ARG A 428 -1.58 2.17 -5.30
N THR A 429 -2.50 2.88 -5.94
CA THR A 429 -3.50 2.25 -6.83
C THR A 429 -2.82 1.49 -7.97
N SER A 430 -1.81 2.07 -8.64
CA SER A 430 -1.06 1.37 -9.69
C SER A 430 -0.35 0.11 -9.17
N GLN A 431 0.18 0.15 -7.95
CA GLN A 431 0.76 -1.01 -7.27
C GLN A 431 -0.28 -2.11 -7.04
N TYR A 432 -1.48 -1.76 -6.55
CA TYR A 432 -2.55 -2.73 -6.29
C TYR A 432 -3.10 -3.35 -7.58
N LEU A 433 -3.20 -2.57 -8.66
CA LEU A 433 -3.52 -3.10 -9.99
C LEU A 433 -2.48 -4.14 -10.44
N GLY A 434 -1.19 -3.84 -10.24
CA GLY A 434 -0.12 -4.80 -10.47
C GLY A 434 -0.31 -6.10 -9.68
N ALA A 435 -0.69 -6.02 -8.40
CA ALA A 435 -0.92 -7.18 -7.55
C ALA A 435 -2.13 -8.03 -8.00
N ILE A 436 -3.23 -7.38 -8.41
CA ILE A 436 -4.43 -8.07 -8.93
C ILE A 436 -4.07 -8.80 -10.24
N THR A 437 -3.38 -8.12 -11.16
CA THR A 437 -2.95 -8.73 -12.42
C THR A 437 -1.97 -9.88 -12.18
N ALA A 438 -1.05 -9.73 -11.22
CA ALA A 438 -0.12 -10.81 -10.83
C ALA A 438 -0.87 -12.04 -10.33
N ALA A 439 -1.90 -11.87 -9.50
CA ALA A 439 -2.72 -12.98 -9.00
C ALA A 439 -3.41 -13.74 -10.15
N GLY A 440 -3.97 -13.02 -11.12
CA GLY A 440 -4.59 -13.65 -12.31
C GLY A 440 -3.58 -14.40 -13.17
N LEU A 441 -2.39 -13.85 -13.39
CA LEU A 441 -1.34 -14.53 -14.16
C LEU A 441 -0.79 -15.77 -13.42
N ILE A 442 -0.67 -15.71 -12.09
CA ILE A 442 -0.31 -16.88 -11.28
C ILE A 442 -1.37 -17.98 -11.47
N GLY A 443 -2.66 -17.62 -11.39
CA GLY A 443 -3.75 -18.55 -11.65
C GLY A 443 -3.68 -19.18 -13.03
N LEU A 444 -3.38 -18.39 -14.07
CA LEU A 444 -3.23 -18.88 -15.44
C LEU A 444 -2.10 -19.90 -15.60
N PHE A 445 -0.92 -19.63 -15.01
CA PHE A 445 0.24 -20.49 -15.20
C PHE A 445 0.26 -21.71 -14.28
N TYR A 446 -0.32 -21.62 -13.10
CA TYR A 446 -0.33 -22.72 -12.13
C TYR A 446 -1.62 -23.55 -12.16
N GLY A 447 -2.75 -22.96 -12.55
CA GLY A 447 -4.03 -23.65 -12.57
C GLY A 447 -4.34 -24.27 -11.21
N GLN A 448 -4.25 -25.60 -11.15
CA GLN A 448 -4.51 -26.37 -9.92
C GLN A 448 -3.29 -26.53 -9.01
N ARG A 449 -2.05 -26.49 -9.57
CA ARG A 449 -0.83 -26.77 -8.81
C ARG A 449 0.36 -25.99 -9.35
N ALA A 450 1.21 -25.50 -8.44
CA ALA A 450 2.44 -24.80 -8.79
C ALA A 450 3.52 -25.81 -9.26
N THR A 451 3.81 -25.78 -10.57
CA THR A 451 4.81 -26.63 -11.23
C THR A 451 6.01 -25.82 -11.70
N ALA A 452 7.13 -26.50 -12.01
CA ALA A 452 8.30 -25.86 -12.63
C ALA A 452 7.95 -25.22 -13.99
N ALA A 453 7.14 -25.88 -14.81
CA ALA A 453 6.68 -25.35 -16.10
C ALA A 453 5.85 -24.06 -15.91
N GLY A 454 4.96 -24.02 -14.92
CA GLY A 454 4.20 -22.81 -14.56
C GLY A 454 5.11 -21.69 -14.06
N LEU A 455 6.14 -22.01 -13.23
CA LEU A 455 7.15 -21.03 -12.80
C LEU A 455 7.92 -20.44 -13.99
N HIS A 456 8.30 -21.28 -14.98
CA HIS A 456 8.95 -20.80 -16.20
C HIS A 456 8.03 -19.86 -17.00
N GLY A 457 6.72 -20.15 -17.08
CA GLY A 457 5.74 -19.26 -17.70
C GLY A 457 5.68 -17.89 -16.98
N ILE A 458 5.62 -17.91 -15.66
CA ILE A 458 5.71 -16.69 -14.82
C ILE A 458 7.02 -15.94 -15.09
N ALA A 459 8.17 -16.66 -15.15
CA ALA A 459 9.48 -16.07 -15.37
C ALA A 459 9.63 -15.44 -16.77
N MET A 460 9.06 -16.06 -17.82
CA MET A 460 9.04 -15.47 -19.18
C MET A 460 8.27 -14.15 -19.22
N VAL A 461 7.06 -14.13 -18.66
CA VAL A 461 6.25 -12.89 -18.59
C VAL A 461 6.94 -11.84 -17.72
N ALA A 462 7.49 -12.25 -16.58
CA ALA A 462 8.23 -11.35 -15.68
C ALA A 462 9.46 -10.75 -16.40
N GLY A 463 10.18 -11.54 -17.18
CA GLY A 463 11.32 -11.09 -18.01
C GLY A 463 10.89 -10.06 -19.07
N ALA A 464 9.85 -10.37 -19.83
CA ALA A 464 9.30 -9.46 -20.84
C ALA A 464 8.83 -8.12 -20.23
N LEU A 465 8.11 -8.16 -19.10
CA LEU A 465 7.67 -6.97 -18.39
C LEU A 465 8.85 -6.21 -17.79
N SER A 466 9.89 -6.88 -17.31
CA SER A 466 11.11 -6.25 -16.78
C SER A 466 11.86 -5.48 -17.87
N LEU A 467 11.93 -6.03 -19.09
CA LEU A 467 12.48 -5.34 -20.26
C LEU A 467 11.62 -4.11 -20.62
N ALA A 468 10.29 -4.23 -20.56
CA ALA A 468 9.40 -3.08 -20.74
C ALA A 468 9.64 -1.98 -19.69
N VAL A 469 9.80 -2.35 -18.41
CA VAL A 469 10.16 -1.41 -17.32
C VAL A 469 11.51 -0.75 -17.60
N LEU A 470 12.49 -1.51 -18.09
CA LEU A 470 13.81 -0.99 -18.47
C LEU A 470 13.69 0.03 -19.61
N LEU A 471 12.95 -0.29 -20.66
CA LEU A 471 12.69 0.61 -21.79
C LEU A 471 11.96 1.88 -21.36
N LEU A 472 10.89 1.75 -20.56
CA LEU A 472 10.16 2.89 -20.00
C LEU A 472 11.08 3.80 -19.17
N THR A 473 11.97 3.21 -18.36
CA THR A 473 12.91 3.97 -17.53
C THR A 473 13.99 4.61 -18.39
N ALA A 474 14.54 3.86 -19.34
CA ALA A 474 15.61 4.33 -20.22
C ALA A 474 15.15 5.44 -21.18
N THR A 475 13.89 5.46 -21.60
CA THR A 475 13.33 6.48 -22.50
C THR A 475 12.75 7.70 -21.79
N ASP A 476 12.60 7.65 -20.45
CA ASP A 476 12.04 8.77 -19.66
C ASP A 476 13.03 9.95 -19.60
N ARG A 477 12.79 10.94 -20.46
CA ARG A 477 13.62 12.16 -20.55
C ARG A 477 13.60 12.98 -19.26
N ALA A 478 12.49 12.98 -18.52
CA ALA A 478 12.36 13.75 -17.30
C ALA A 478 13.26 13.20 -16.17
N LEU A 479 13.45 11.87 -16.12
CA LEU A 479 14.37 11.23 -15.19
C LEU A 479 15.85 11.47 -15.59
N ARG A 480 16.16 11.43 -16.91
CA ARG A 480 17.52 11.66 -17.42
C ARG A 480 18.00 13.10 -17.23
N ALA A 481 17.12 14.09 -17.46
CA ALA A 481 17.49 15.49 -17.29
C ALA A 481 17.91 15.82 -15.86
N ARG A 482 17.27 15.22 -14.88
CA ARG A 482 17.59 15.36 -13.45
C ARG A 482 18.81 14.54 -12.98
N ALA A 483 19.28 13.59 -13.77
CA ALA A 483 20.51 12.85 -13.48
C ALA A 483 21.77 13.62 -13.88
N ARG A 484 21.62 14.71 -14.64
CA ARG A 484 22.73 15.55 -15.14
C ARG A 484 22.94 16.84 -14.31
N THR A 485 21.98 17.17 -13.43
CA THR A 485 22.06 18.27 -12.46
C THR A 485 22.37 17.71 -11.06
#